data_c14f825b10771a730d504cde3a46f865
#
_entry.id   c14f825b10771a730d504cde3a46f865
#
_cell.length_a   1.000
_cell.length_b   1.000
_cell.length_c   1.000
_cell.angle_alpha   90.00
_cell.angle_beta   90.00
_cell.angle_gamma   90.00
#
_symmetry.space_group_name_H-M   'P 1'
#
loop_
_entity.id
_entity.type
_entity.pdbx_description
1 polymer ?
#
loop_
_entity_poly.entity_id
_entity_poly.type
_entity_poly.pdbx_seq_one_letter_code
_entity_poly.pdbx_strand_id
1 'polypeptide(L)'
;VMQVLQDNIELAPLHNPPNIKGIQAVKRILPDTPQCGVFDTAFHIKMPPKAYLYGIPYELYKKYKIRRYGFHGTSHLYVSKQAASMLGKDISELKIITAHLGNGCSMAAVDRGTSVDTTMGFTPLEGLLMGTRSGDIDPSVILYIMGKEGLSMSEANTLLNKHSGL
;
A
#
# COMPACT_ATOMS: atom_id res chain seq x y z
N VAL A 1 16.27 12.15 1.22
CA VAL A 1 15.19 11.29 1.75
C VAL A 1 14.15 12.12 2.50
N MET A 2 14.52 12.94 3.54
CA MET A 2 13.57 13.71 4.35
C MET A 2 12.68 14.63 3.52
N GLN A 3 13.25 15.38 2.56
CA GLN A 3 12.46 16.24 1.67
C GLN A 3 11.42 15.43 0.90
N VAL A 4 11.81 14.29 0.34
CA VAL A 4 10.88 13.41 -0.40
C VAL A 4 9.74 12.91 0.49
N LEU A 5 10.00 12.58 1.76
CA LEU A 5 8.94 12.19 2.71
C LEU A 5 7.97 13.35 2.98
N GLN A 6 8.50 14.58 3.09
CA GLN A 6 7.68 15.79 3.26
C GLN A 6 6.83 16.08 2.02
N ASP A 7 7.42 16.01 0.84
CA ASP A 7 6.74 16.27 -0.44
C ASP A 7 5.60 15.25 -0.72
N ASN A 8 5.66 14.07 -0.08
CA ASN A 8 4.66 13.02 -0.23
C ASN A 8 3.70 12.90 0.99
N ILE A 9 3.60 13.92 1.84
CA ILE A 9 2.62 13.92 2.95
C ILE A 9 1.18 13.81 2.43
N GLU A 10 0.85 14.49 1.34
CA GLU A 10 -0.49 14.43 0.74
C GLU A 10 -0.86 13.03 0.26
N LEU A 11 0.11 12.25 -0.21
CA LEU A 11 -0.11 10.86 -0.64
C LEU A 11 -0.22 9.88 0.54
N ALA A 12 0.41 10.18 1.67
CA ALA A 12 0.44 9.32 2.84
C ALA A 12 0.23 10.12 4.15
N PRO A 13 -0.92 10.81 4.31
CA PRO A 13 -1.13 11.77 5.40
C PRO A 13 -1.17 11.12 6.79
N LEU A 14 -1.54 9.86 6.88
CA LEU A 14 -1.56 9.11 8.14
C LEU A 14 -0.22 8.49 8.52
N HIS A 15 0.70 8.33 7.57
CA HIS A 15 1.95 7.59 7.74
C HIS A 15 3.18 8.52 7.75
N ASN A 16 3.32 9.39 6.76
CA ASN A 16 4.51 10.22 6.62
C ASN A 16 4.73 11.20 7.78
N PRO A 17 3.73 11.96 8.28
CA PRO A 17 3.96 12.88 9.40
C PRO A 17 4.46 12.20 10.67
N PRO A 18 3.88 11.10 11.18
CA PRO A 18 4.41 10.43 12.36
C PRO A 18 5.80 9.81 12.12
N ASN A 19 6.07 9.25 10.93
CA ASN A 19 7.38 8.73 10.57
C ASN A 19 8.45 9.84 10.56
N ILE A 20 8.16 11.00 9.97
CA ILE A 20 9.05 12.16 9.96
C ILE A 20 9.37 12.60 11.39
N LYS A 21 8.36 12.69 12.27
CA LYS A 21 8.57 13.02 13.69
C LYS A 21 9.47 12.01 14.39
N GLY A 22 9.27 10.72 14.16
CA GLY A 22 10.10 9.64 14.70
C GLY A 22 11.56 9.78 14.27
N ILE A 23 11.81 9.95 12.95
CA ILE A 23 13.15 10.13 12.40
C ILE A 23 13.84 11.36 13.01
N GLN A 24 13.12 12.50 13.11
CA GLN A 24 13.65 13.74 13.69
C GLN A 24 13.96 13.57 15.18
N ALA A 25 13.12 12.87 15.94
CA ALA A 25 13.36 12.59 17.35
C ALA A 25 14.63 11.74 17.56
N VAL A 26 14.78 10.65 16.80
CA VAL A 26 15.99 9.82 16.85
C VAL A 26 17.24 10.62 16.47
N LYS A 27 17.17 11.40 15.39
CA LYS A 27 18.30 12.23 14.96
C LYS A 27 18.74 13.26 16.04
N ARG A 28 17.80 13.76 16.83
CA ARG A 28 18.11 14.71 17.93
C ARG A 28 18.72 14.03 19.15
N ILE A 29 18.22 12.82 19.49
CA ILE A 29 18.64 12.11 20.70
C ILE A 29 19.91 11.28 20.45
N LEU A 30 20.03 10.71 19.26
CA LEU A 30 21.11 9.82 18.83
C LEU A 30 21.70 10.32 17.48
N PRO A 31 22.38 11.48 17.44
CA PRO A 31 22.77 12.14 16.19
C PRO A 31 23.74 11.32 15.33
N ASP A 32 24.59 10.51 15.95
CA ASP A 32 25.61 9.71 15.27
C ASP A 32 25.13 8.31 14.89
N THR A 33 23.86 7.96 15.24
CA THR A 33 23.32 6.64 14.94
C THR A 33 22.81 6.59 13.50
N PRO A 34 23.31 5.68 12.66
CA PRO A 34 22.78 5.47 11.31
C PRO A 34 21.30 5.09 11.35
N GLN A 35 20.52 5.68 10.45
CA GLN A 35 19.11 5.35 10.30
C GLN A 35 18.87 4.76 8.91
N CYS A 36 18.10 3.67 8.84
CA CYS A 36 17.70 3.02 7.62
C CYS A 36 16.17 3.09 7.47
N GLY A 37 15.69 3.58 6.32
CA GLY A 37 14.27 3.57 5.98
C GLY A 37 13.91 2.34 5.16
N VAL A 38 12.91 1.59 5.61
CA VAL A 38 12.34 0.47 4.86
C VAL A 38 10.95 0.90 4.37
N PHE A 39 10.81 0.97 3.04
CA PHE A 39 9.56 1.44 2.42
C PHE A 39 8.66 0.26 2.08
N ASP A 40 7.48 0.25 2.64
CA ASP A 40 6.50 -0.84 2.50
C ASP A 40 6.01 -1.04 1.05
N THR A 41 6.09 -0.01 0.23
CA THR A 41 5.73 -0.03 -1.20
C THR A 41 6.88 -0.45 -2.13
N ALA A 42 8.12 -0.54 -1.62
CA ALA A 42 9.31 -0.71 -2.46
C ALA A 42 9.32 -2.01 -3.27
N PHE A 43 8.79 -3.09 -2.71
CA PHE A 43 8.71 -4.38 -3.40
C PHE A 43 7.85 -4.33 -4.66
N HIS A 44 6.83 -3.48 -4.67
CA HIS A 44 5.86 -3.33 -5.76
C HIS A 44 6.27 -2.32 -6.84
N ILE A 45 7.39 -1.62 -6.69
CA ILE A 45 7.76 -0.51 -7.58
C ILE A 45 7.97 -0.95 -9.04
N LYS A 46 8.33 -2.21 -9.24
CA LYS A 46 8.60 -2.82 -10.56
C LYS A 46 7.36 -3.40 -11.24
N MET A 47 6.17 -3.25 -10.66
CA MET A 47 4.95 -3.68 -11.34
C MET A 47 4.83 -3.05 -12.74
N PRO A 48 4.36 -3.80 -13.74
CA PRO A 48 4.18 -3.27 -15.09
C PRO A 48 3.01 -2.27 -15.16
N PRO A 49 2.99 -1.35 -16.16
CA PRO A 49 1.93 -0.34 -16.30
C PRO A 49 0.51 -0.90 -16.26
N LYS A 50 0.27 -2.05 -16.86
CA LYS A 50 -1.03 -2.74 -16.84
C LYS A 50 -1.54 -3.12 -15.44
N ALA A 51 -0.64 -3.22 -14.44
CA ALA A 51 -0.98 -3.56 -13.07
C ALA A 51 -1.10 -2.32 -12.17
N TYR A 52 -0.35 -1.25 -12.46
CA TYR A 52 -0.36 -0.09 -11.59
C TYR A 52 -1.22 1.09 -12.10
N LEU A 53 -1.57 1.16 -13.38
CA LEU A 53 -2.41 2.24 -13.91
C LEU A 53 -3.89 1.93 -13.67
N TYR A 54 -4.62 2.94 -13.20
CA TYR A 54 -6.07 2.91 -13.14
C TYR A 54 -6.70 3.31 -14.47
N GLY A 55 -7.91 2.84 -14.75
CA GLY A 55 -8.71 3.19 -15.92
C GLY A 55 -9.35 4.57 -15.84
N ILE A 56 -8.56 5.59 -15.47
CA ILE A 56 -8.95 7.00 -15.39
C ILE A 56 -8.05 7.83 -16.32
N PRO A 57 -8.38 9.12 -16.62
CA PRO A 57 -7.56 9.92 -17.50
C PRO A 57 -6.08 9.92 -17.11
N TYR A 58 -5.22 9.57 -18.04
CA TYR A 58 -3.77 9.38 -17.83
C TYR A 58 -3.06 10.61 -17.27
N GLU A 59 -3.62 11.81 -17.55
CA GLU A 59 -3.11 13.08 -17.03
C GLU A 59 -3.16 13.15 -15.49
N LEU A 60 -4.11 12.46 -14.85
CA LEU A 60 -4.20 12.37 -13.40
C LEU A 60 -3.01 11.59 -12.81
N TYR A 61 -2.60 10.51 -13.48
CA TYR A 61 -1.37 9.82 -13.12
C TYR A 61 -0.15 10.75 -13.25
N LYS A 62 -0.01 11.46 -14.37
CA LYS A 62 1.12 12.38 -14.59
C LYS A 62 1.17 13.48 -13.55
N LYS A 63 0.03 14.13 -13.29
CA LYS A 63 -0.06 15.30 -12.43
C LYS A 63 0.02 14.96 -10.94
N TYR A 64 -0.73 13.94 -10.51
CA TYR A 64 -0.92 13.63 -9.10
C TYR A 64 -0.28 12.31 -8.67
N LYS A 65 0.41 11.62 -9.57
CA LYS A 65 1.03 10.31 -9.30
C LYS A 65 0.03 9.25 -8.84
N ILE A 66 -1.24 9.35 -9.30
CA ILE A 66 -2.28 8.39 -8.96
C ILE A 66 -2.01 7.07 -9.67
N ARG A 67 -1.61 6.07 -8.90
CA ARG A 67 -1.32 4.70 -9.37
C ARG A 67 -1.51 3.71 -8.23
N ARG A 68 -1.58 2.42 -8.54
CA ARG A 68 -1.44 1.37 -7.54
C ARG A 68 0.01 1.35 -7.04
N TYR A 69 0.21 1.57 -5.75
CA TYR A 69 1.52 1.45 -5.08
C TYR A 69 1.69 0.07 -4.47
N GLY A 70 0.63 -0.47 -3.88
CA GLY A 70 0.69 -1.68 -3.09
C GLY A 70 1.34 -1.46 -1.72
N PHE A 71 1.08 -2.36 -0.79
CA PHE A 71 1.56 -2.28 0.59
C PHE A 71 1.97 -3.67 1.07
N HIS A 72 2.44 -3.77 2.32
CA HIS A 72 2.97 -5.00 2.90
C HIS A 72 4.15 -5.59 2.11
N GLY A 73 4.85 -4.77 1.34
CA GLY A 73 5.90 -5.19 0.42
C GLY A 73 7.04 -5.94 1.09
N THR A 74 7.45 -5.52 2.29
CA THR A 74 8.46 -6.22 3.09
C THR A 74 8.00 -7.62 3.46
N SER A 75 6.73 -7.78 3.85
CA SER A 75 6.13 -9.08 4.17
C SER A 75 6.08 -9.97 2.93
N HIS A 76 5.55 -9.48 1.81
CA HIS A 76 5.47 -10.24 0.56
C HIS A 76 6.85 -10.68 0.04
N LEU A 77 7.84 -9.79 0.11
CA LEU A 77 9.22 -10.11 -0.25
C LEU A 77 9.80 -11.22 0.65
N TYR A 78 9.62 -11.09 1.95
CA TYR A 78 10.13 -12.07 2.92
C TYR A 78 9.48 -13.44 2.72
N VAL A 79 8.15 -13.49 2.69
CA VAL A 79 7.40 -14.75 2.56
C VAL A 79 7.70 -15.45 1.23
N SER A 80 7.83 -14.70 0.13
CA SER A 80 8.18 -15.30 -1.17
C SER A 80 9.57 -15.94 -1.18
N LYS A 81 10.55 -15.31 -0.52
CA LYS A 81 11.89 -15.89 -0.35
C LYS A 81 11.87 -17.13 0.55
N GLN A 82 11.10 -17.09 1.65
CA GLN A 82 10.97 -18.25 2.54
C GLN A 82 10.30 -19.42 1.82
N ALA A 83 9.25 -19.17 1.03
CA ALA A 83 8.59 -20.20 0.24
C ALA A 83 9.57 -20.89 -0.75
N ALA A 84 10.37 -20.09 -1.45
CA ALA A 84 11.40 -20.63 -2.36
C ALA A 84 12.41 -21.51 -1.61
N SER A 85 12.89 -21.04 -0.46
CA SER A 85 13.82 -21.80 0.40
C SER A 85 13.21 -23.12 0.89
N MET A 86 11.96 -23.11 1.35
CA MET A 86 11.25 -24.30 1.81
C MET A 86 11.00 -25.32 0.69
N LEU A 87 10.83 -24.85 -0.55
CA LEU A 87 10.69 -25.70 -1.74
C LEU A 87 12.03 -26.23 -2.27
N GLY A 88 13.16 -25.73 -1.73
CA GLY A 88 14.50 -26.06 -2.25
C GLY A 88 14.73 -25.58 -3.68
N LYS A 89 14.08 -24.49 -4.11
CA LYS A 89 14.16 -23.96 -5.47
C LYS A 89 14.67 -22.52 -5.49
N ASP A 90 15.33 -22.14 -6.60
CA ASP A 90 15.66 -20.73 -6.81
C ASP A 90 14.36 -19.94 -7.06
N ILE A 91 14.26 -18.76 -6.44
CA ILE A 91 13.09 -17.90 -6.59
C ILE A 91 12.88 -17.44 -8.04
N SER A 92 13.96 -17.41 -8.83
CA SER A 92 13.91 -17.06 -10.27
C SER A 92 13.17 -18.11 -11.14
N GLU A 93 12.93 -19.29 -10.61
CA GLU A 93 12.18 -20.37 -11.28
C GLU A 93 10.70 -20.41 -10.88
N LEU A 94 10.29 -19.58 -9.91
CA LEU A 94 9.00 -19.70 -9.25
C LEU A 94 8.05 -18.56 -9.63
N LYS A 95 6.76 -18.91 -9.68
CA LYS A 95 5.62 -18.00 -9.64
C LYS A 95 4.87 -18.28 -8.35
N ILE A 96 4.74 -17.27 -7.51
CA ILE A 96 4.21 -17.41 -6.15
C ILE A 96 3.09 -16.39 -5.96
N ILE A 97 2.02 -16.80 -5.31
CA ILE A 97 1.03 -15.89 -4.73
C ILE A 97 1.27 -15.88 -3.23
N THR A 98 1.51 -14.70 -2.69
CA THR A 98 1.67 -14.50 -1.25
C THR A 98 0.45 -13.82 -0.68
N ALA A 99 0.06 -14.19 0.56
CA ALA A 99 -1.04 -13.59 1.29
C ALA A 99 -0.55 -13.06 2.65
N HIS A 100 -0.75 -11.76 2.88
CA HIS A 100 -0.57 -11.13 4.17
C HIS A 100 -1.95 -10.92 4.78
N LEU A 101 -2.30 -11.72 5.79
CA LEU A 101 -3.65 -11.78 6.38
C LEU A 101 -3.62 -11.27 7.83
N GLY A 102 -3.49 -9.97 8.01
CA GLY A 102 -3.64 -9.26 9.28
C GLY A 102 -4.96 -8.50 9.36
N ASN A 103 -5.08 -7.51 10.26
CA ASN A 103 -6.21 -6.56 10.25
C ASN A 103 -6.28 -5.81 8.91
N GLY A 104 -5.14 -5.38 8.35
CA GLY A 104 -5.00 -5.09 6.93
C GLY A 104 -4.62 -6.38 6.20
N CYS A 105 -5.25 -6.68 5.07
CA CYS A 105 -4.90 -7.85 4.26
C CYS A 105 -4.56 -7.46 2.83
N SER A 106 -3.62 -8.20 2.24
CA SER A 106 -3.31 -8.10 0.82
C SER A 106 -2.77 -9.41 0.26
N MET A 107 -2.89 -9.55 -1.05
CA MET A 107 -2.21 -10.60 -1.81
C MET A 107 -1.28 -9.95 -2.81
N ALA A 108 -0.21 -10.64 -3.18
CA ALA A 108 0.71 -10.23 -4.24
C ALA A 108 1.04 -11.41 -5.15
N ALA A 109 1.05 -11.15 -6.45
CA ALA A 109 1.58 -12.05 -7.44
C ALA A 109 3.09 -11.76 -7.64
N VAL A 110 3.90 -12.76 -7.39
CA VAL A 110 5.36 -12.69 -7.49
C VAL A 110 5.82 -13.60 -8.61
N ASP A 111 6.40 -13.02 -9.65
CA ASP A 111 7.01 -13.75 -10.76
C ASP A 111 8.53 -13.62 -10.66
N ARG A 112 9.21 -14.74 -10.45
CA ARG A 112 10.68 -14.82 -10.38
C ARG A 112 11.27 -13.82 -9.39
N GLY A 113 10.66 -13.69 -8.21
CA GLY A 113 11.11 -12.79 -7.14
C GLY A 113 10.72 -11.32 -7.32
N THR A 114 9.97 -10.99 -8.36
CA THR A 114 9.49 -9.62 -8.63
C THR A 114 7.97 -9.55 -8.43
N SER A 115 7.48 -8.59 -7.68
CA SER A 115 6.04 -8.31 -7.60
C SER A 115 5.53 -7.81 -8.94
N VAL A 116 4.56 -8.51 -9.51
CA VAL A 116 3.96 -8.17 -10.81
C VAL A 116 2.53 -7.65 -10.69
N ASP A 117 1.89 -7.93 -9.54
CA ASP A 117 0.56 -7.40 -9.19
C ASP A 117 0.34 -7.50 -7.67
N THR A 118 -0.57 -6.70 -7.13
CA THR A 118 -0.97 -6.75 -5.72
C THR A 118 -2.38 -6.20 -5.55
N THR A 119 -3.07 -6.61 -4.49
CA THR A 119 -4.48 -6.24 -4.27
C THR A 119 -4.67 -4.85 -3.66
N MET A 120 -3.77 -4.38 -2.78
CA MET A 120 -3.82 -3.01 -2.27
C MET A 120 -3.42 -2.03 -3.37
N GLY A 121 -4.06 -0.87 -3.39
CA GLY A 121 -4.00 0.08 -4.50
C GLY A 121 -3.19 1.35 -4.23
N PHE A 122 -3.80 2.48 -4.57
CA PHE A 122 -3.28 3.82 -4.28
C PHE A 122 -3.14 4.05 -2.77
N THR A 123 -4.10 3.51 -2.01
CA THR A 123 -4.09 3.46 -0.54
C THR A 123 -4.24 2.02 -0.07
N PRO A 124 -4.02 1.71 1.22
CA PRO A 124 -4.25 0.37 1.77
C PRO A 124 -5.75 0.05 2.00
N LEU A 125 -6.67 0.72 1.30
CA LEU A 125 -8.11 0.47 1.36
C LEU A 125 -8.57 -0.52 0.29
N GLU A 126 -8.08 -0.40 -0.94
CA GLU A 126 -8.42 -1.25 -2.09
C GLU A 126 -7.98 -2.70 -1.87
N GLY A 127 -8.70 -3.64 -2.45
CA GLY A 127 -8.37 -5.07 -2.47
C GLY A 127 -9.29 -5.91 -1.62
N LEU A 128 -8.72 -6.81 -0.83
CA LEU A 128 -9.48 -7.74 0.00
C LEU A 128 -10.33 -7.03 1.04
N LEU A 129 -11.46 -7.65 1.41
CA LEU A 129 -12.19 -7.30 2.62
C LEU A 129 -11.27 -7.48 3.84
N MET A 130 -11.24 -6.51 4.75
CA MET A 130 -10.29 -6.47 5.87
C MET A 130 -11.02 -6.40 7.20
N GLY A 131 -10.31 -6.39 8.31
CA GLY A 131 -10.92 -6.33 9.65
C GLY A 131 -11.78 -5.08 9.88
N THR A 132 -11.34 -3.91 9.38
CA THR A 132 -12.06 -2.63 9.55
C THR A 132 -12.23 -1.84 8.26
N ARG A 133 -11.75 -2.36 7.13
CA ARG A 133 -11.78 -1.68 5.82
C ARG A 133 -12.63 -2.46 4.84
N SER A 134 -13.39 -1.74 4.02
CA SER A 134 -14.29 -2.35 3.04
C SER A 134 -13.59 -3.21 1.99
N GLY A 135 -12.32 -2.94 1.66
CA GLY A 135 -11.72 -3.48 0.45
C GLY A 135 -12.40 -2.92 -0.81
N ASP A 136 -12.40 -3.72 -1.87
CA ASP A 136 -13.01 -3.34 -3.14
C ASP A 136 -14.51 -3.07 -2.99
N ILE A 137 -14.92 -1.93 -3.55
CA ILE A 137 -16.31 -1.49 -3.58
C ILE A 137 -16.55 -0.73 -4.88
N ASP A 138 -17.74 -0.83 -5.45
CA ASP A 138 -18.13 0.04 -6.56
C ASP A 138 -18.06 1.50 -6.08
N PRO A 139 -17.29 2.38 -6.74
CA PRO A 139 -17.18 3.78 -6.38
C PRO A 139 -18.52 4.51 -6.27
N SER A 140 -19.52 4.09 -7.06
CA SER A 140 -20.85 4.67 -7.04
C SER A 140 -21.59 4.41 -5.72
N VAL A 141 -21.28 3.31 -5.02
CA VAL A 141 -21.89 3.00 -3.72
C VAL A 141 -21.52 4.07 -2.69
N ILE A 142 -20.25 4.48 -2.61
CA ILE A 142 -19.86 5.51 -1.65
C ILE A 142 -20.48 6.87 -1.98
N LEU A 143 -20.54 7.24 -3.26
CA LEU A 143 -21.20 8.47 -3.69
C LEU A 143 -22.69 8.46 -3.34
N TYR A 144 -23.35 7.32 -3.52
CA TYR A 144 -24.76 7.14 -3.15
C TYR A 144 -24.97 7.30 -1.64
N ILE A 145 -24.16 6.63 -0.81
CA ILE A 145 -24.24 6.72 0.65
C ILE A 145 -24.01 8.16 1.12
N MET A 146 -22.97 8.82 0.58
CA MET A 146 -22.69 10.23 0.90
C MET A 146 -23.90 11.13 0.63
N GLY A 147 -24.57 10.93 -0.52
CA GLY A 147 -25.77 11.69 -0.87
C GLY A 147 -26.99 11.36 0.00
N LYS A 148 -27.14 10.11 0.45
CA LYS A 148 -28.29 9.68 1.28
C LYS A 148 -28.13 10.07 2.76
N GLU A 149 -26.93 9.88 3.29
CA GLU A 149 -26.64 10.09 4.72
C GLU A 149 -26.04 11.48 5.00
N GLY A 150 -25.81 12.28 3.97
CA GLY A 150 -25.22 13.63 4.11
C GLY A 150 -23.76 13.61 4.56
N LEU A 151 -23.00 12.54 4.26
CA LEU A 151 -21.64 12.39 4.73
C LEU A 151 -20.68 13.33 4.01
N SER A 152 -19.80 13.97 4.78
CA SER A 152 -18.62 14.64 4.27
C SER A 152 -17.59 13.61 3.74
N MET A 153 -16.62 14.07 2.97
CA MET A 153 -15.50 13.21 2.51
C MET A 153 -14.73 12.57 3.68
N SER A 154 -14.55 13.29 4.79
CA SER A 154 -13.87 12.77 5.99
C SER A 154 -14.66 11.65 6.66
N GLU A 155 -15.97 11.80 6.76
CA GLU A 155 -16.86 10.77 7.34
C GLU A 155 -16.94 9.55 6.42
N ALA A 156 -17.05 9.74 5.12
CA ALA A 156 -16.99 8.66 4.14
C ALA A 156 -15.66 7.89 4.20
N ASN A 157 -14.54 8.60 4.30
CA ASN A 157 -13.22 7.96 4.48
C ASN A 157 -13.15 7.18 5.82
N THR A 158 -13.73 7.71 6.88
CA THR A 158 -13.79 7.02 8.19
C THR A 158 -14.67 5.77 8.12
N LEU A 159 -15.83 5.85 7.46
CA LEU A 159 -16.70 4.71 7.21
C LEU A 159 -15.95 3.57 6.53
N LEU A 160 -15.30 3.85 5.39
CA LEU A 160 -14.61 2.83 4.60
C LEU A 160 -13.38 2.23 5.29
N ASN A 161 -12.68 3.00 6.12
CA ASN A 161 -11.42 2.57 6.73
C ASN A 161 -11.53 2.02 8.15
N LYS A 162 -12.59 2.38 8.90
CA LYS A 162 -12.70 2.07 10.33
C LYS A 162 -14.02 1.42 10.75
N HIS A 163 -15.06 1.58 9.96
CA HIS A 163 -16.41 1.13 10.29
C HIS A 163 -17.00 0.21 9.22
N SER A 164 -16.15 -0.42 8.44
CA SER A 164 -16.47 -1.44 7.44
C SER A 164 -15.66 -2.71 7.73
N GLY A 165 -15.73 -3.67 6.85
CA GLY A 165 -14.97 -4.92 6.97
C GLY A 165 -15.77 -6.04 7.64
N LEU A 166 -15.04 -6.95 8.32
CA LEU A 166 -15.60 -8.17 8.96
C LEU A 166 -16.19 -7.91 10.32
#